data_e7af06b369739bdea76f5239d46e26ff
#
_entry.id   e7af06b369739bdea76f5239d46e26ff
#
_cell.length_a   1.000
_cell.length_b   1.000
_cell.length_c   1.000
_cell.angle_alpha   90.00
_cell.angle_beta   90.00
_cell.angle_gamma   90.00
#
_symmetry.space_group_name_H-M   'P 1'
#
loop_
_entity.id
_entity.type
_entity.pdbx_description
1 polymer ?
#
loop_
_entity_poly.entity_id
_entity_poly.type
_entity_poly.pdbx_seq_one_letter_code
_entity_poly.pdbx_strand_id
1 'polypeptide(L)'
;MIRLEHVSKQYGKGKIKALDDLTLHVEKGKVFGFIGPNGAGKTTTIKLLTGILAPTEGSVIIGGQDMVANPLAAKRLIGFVPDSHEMYERLTGLEYLNFMADIYGVEAAARKAHMEKYLALFELEDAAGDQIRSYSRGMK
;
A
#
# COMPACT_ATOMS: atom_id res chain seq x y z
N MET A 1 1.29 13.44 4.71
CA MET A 1 1.71 13.44 6.13
C MET A 1 1.35 12.10 6.75
N ILE A 2 2.32 11.44 7.36
CA ILE A 2 2.15 10.18 8.11
C ILE A 2 2.56 10.45 9.54
N ARG A 3 1.79 9.99 10.53
CA ARG A 3 2.11 10.13 11.94
C ARG A 3 1.75 8.85 12.70
N LEU A 4 2.73 8.34 13.42
CA LEU A 4 2.60 7.25 14.37
C LEU A 4 2.86 7.86 15.75
N GLU A 5 1.95 7.66 16.69
CA GLU A 5 2.05 8.20 18.05
C GLU A 5 1.99 7.05 19.05
N HIS A 6 3.11 6.80 19.72
CA HIS A 6 3.25 5.77 20.75
C HIS A 6 2.73 4.39 20.34
N VAL A 7 3.03 3.99 19.08
CA VAL A 7 2.48 2.79 18.46
C VAL A 7 3.23 1.56 18.97
N SER A 8 2.48 0.65 19.61
CA SER A 8 2.95 -0.68 19.97
C SER A 8 2.15 -1.76 19.25
N LYS A 9 2.81 -2.87 18.89
CA LYS A 9 2.17 -4.04 18.32
C LYS A 9 2.66 -5.32 18.97
N GLN A 10 1.72 -6.08 19.53
CA GLN A 10 1.97 -7.37 20.16
C GLN A 10 1.23 -8.48 19.41
N TYR A 11 1.85 -9.66 19.32
CA TYR A 11 1.27 -10.87 18.76
C TYR A 11 1.16 -11.97 19.83
N GLY A 12 0.29 -12.94 19.61
CA GLY A 12 0.18 -14.14 20.43
C GLY A 12 -0.17 -13.84 21.90
N LYS A 13 -1.23 -13.09 22.15
CA LYS A 13 -1.66 -12.68 23.51
C LYS A 13 -0.54 -11.97 24.30
N GLY A 14 0.20 -11.11 23.62
CA GLY A 14 1.25 -10.29 24.24
C GLY A 14 2.62 -10.96 24.39
N LYS A 15 2.81 -12.17 23.84
CA LYS A 15 4.08 -12.89 23.96
C LYS A 15 5.20 -12.33 23.07
N ILE A 16 4.85 -11.75 21.94
CA ILE A 16 5.83 -11.20 20.97
C ILE A 16 5.51 -9.73 20.77
N LYS A 17 6.41 -8.86 21.22
CA LYS A 17 6.35 -7.42 21.00
C LYS A 17 7.10 -7.09 19.70
N ALA A 18 6.37 -6.88 18.63
CA ALA A 18 6.94 -6.57 17.31
C ALA A 18 7.25 -5.09 17.10
N LEU A 19 6.54 -4.22 17.82
CA LEU A 19 6.81 -2.79 17.95
C LEU A 19 6.58 -2.37 19.39
N ASP A 20 7.43 -1.47 19.87
CA ASP A 20 7.41 -0.96 21.23
C ASP A 20 7.56 0.56 21.20
N ASP A 21 6.45 1.25 21.45
CA ASP A 21 6.38 2.72 21.60
C ASP A 21 6.98 3.50 20.41
N LEU A 22 6.68 3.06 19.18
CA LEU A 22 7.19 3.74 17.98
C LEU A 22 6.46 5.06 17.76
N THR A 23 7.22 6.16 17.78
CA THR A 23 6.75 7.48 17.37
C THR A 23 7.50 7.93 16.12
N LEU A 24 6.76 8.28 15.05
CA LEU A 24 7.32 8.68 13.76
C LEU A 24 6.44 9.75 13.12
N HIS A 25 7.05 10.77 12.55
CA HIS A 25 6.38 11.79 11.75
C HIS A 25 7.06 11.96 10.41
N VAL A 26 6.30 11.79 9.32
CA VAL A 26 6.74 12.06 7.95
C VAL A 26 5.86 13.16 7.35
N GLU A 27 6.45 14.29 7.04
CA GLU A 27 5.76 15.44 6.45
C GLU A 27 5.27 15.15 5.02
N LYS A 28 4.28 15.91 4.58
CA LYS A 28 3.80 15.86 3.18
C LYS A 28 4.93 16.26 2.22
N GLY A 29 5.04 15.53 1.09
CA GLY A 29 6.02 15.83 0.04
C GLY A 29 7.44 15.32 0.33
N LYS A 30 7.67 14.61 1.44
CA LYS A 30 8.98 14.02 1.76
C LYS A 30 9.06 12.58 1.28
N VAL A 31 10.26 12.18 0.83
CA VAL A 31 10.66 10.79 0.64
C VAL A 31 11.34 10.31 1.91
N PHE A 32 10.84 9.23 2.50
CA PHE A 32 11.33 8.69 3.76
C PHE A 32 11.78 7.24 3.57
N GLY A 33 13.05 6.94 3.87
CA GLY A 33 13.60 5.59 3.84
C GLY A 33 13.43 4.89 5.19
N PHE A 34 12.80 3.69 5.18
CA PHE A 34 12.60 2.88 6.37
C PHE A 34 13.53 1.67 6.34
N ILE A 35 14.69 1.79 6.97
CA ILE A 35 15.80 0.83 6.89
C ILE A 35 16.05 0.21 8.26
N GLY A 36 16.47 -1.06 8.30
CA GLY A 36 16.81 -1.78 9.52
C GLY A 36 17.01 -3.27 9.29
N PRO A 37 17.57 -4.02 10.25
CA PRO A 37 17.78 -5.45 10.15
C PRO A 37 16.47 -6.25 10.10
N ASN A 38 16.56 -7.55 9.80
CA ASN A 38 15.40 -8.44 9.90
C ASN A 38 14.91 -8.51 11.35
N GLY A 39 13.59 -8.50 11.54
CA GLY A 39 12.99 -8.46 12.87
C GLY A 39 12.86 -7.05 13.49
N ALA A 40 13.39 -5.99 12.87
CA ALA A 40 13.27 -4.61 13.39
C ALA A 40 11.86 -3.99 13.31
N GLY A 41 10.83 -4.77 12.96
CA GLY A 41 9.46 -4.27 12.91
C GLY A 41 9.04 -3.58 11.62
N LYS A 42 9.91 -3.48 10.59
CA LYS A 42 9.61 -2.76 9.33
C LYS A 42 8.31 -3.22 8.68
N THR A 43 8.17 -4.51 8.43
CA THR A 43 6.97 -5.09 7.82
C THR A 43 5.73 -4.88 8.69
N THR A 44 5.88 -4.97 10.01
CA THR A 44 4.78 -4.69 10.95
C THR A 44 4.34 -3.24 10.86
N THR A 45 5.29 -2.30 10.82
CA THR A 45 5.00 -0.87 10.67
C THR A 45 4.27 -0.58 9.35
N ILE A 46 4.73 -1.13 8.23
CA ILE A 46 4.05 -0.98 6.93
C ILE A 46 2.61 -1.54 6.99
N LYS A 47 2.42 -2.72 7.58
CA LYS A 47 1.08 -3.32 7.73
C LYS A 47 0.15 -2.48 8.62
N LEU A 48 0.66 -1.77 9.62
CA LEU A 48 -0.08 -0.81 10.43
C LEU A 48 -0.44 0.44 9.63
N LEU A 49 0.53 1.00 8.89
CA LEU A 49 0.32 2.18 8.03
C LEU A 49 -0.72 1.92 6.93
N THR A 50 -0.77 0.70 6.38
CA THR A 50 -1.74 0.31 5.35
C THR A 50 -3.07 -0.20 5.89
N GLY A 51 -3.20 -0.28 7.23
CA GLY A 51 -4.42 -0.77 7.89
C GLY A 51 -4.71 -2.26 7.63
N ILE A 52 -3.68 -3.05 7.29
CA ILE A 52 -3.73 -4.53 7.27
C ILE A 52 -3.74 -5.06 8.70
N LEU A 53 -3.07 -4.35 9.61
CA LEU A 53 -3.06 -4.64 11.04
C LEU A 53 -3.55 -3.41 11.80
N ALA A 54 -4.23 -3.64 12.92
CA ALA A 54 -4.50 -2.60 13.92
C ALA A 54 -3.36 -2.55 14.95
N PRO A 55 -2.99 -1.39 15.49
CA PRO A 55 -2.06 -1.28 16.61
C PRO A 55 -2.67 -1.90 17.87
N THR A 56 -1.83 -2.35 18.79
CA THR A 56 -2.26 -2.76 20.14
C THR A 56 -2.44 -1.54 21.03
N GLU A 57 -1.56 -0.55 20.87
CA GLU A 57 -1.59 0.73 21.56
C GLU A 57 -1.14 1.84 20.63
N GLY A 58 -1.50 3.09 20.92
CA GLY A 58 -1.15 4.25 20.15
C GLY A 58 -2.05 4.49 18.94
N SER A 59 -1.69 5.46 18.10
CA SER A 59 -2.48 5.86 16.94
C SER A 59 -1.66 5.92 15.65
N VAL A 60 -2.32 5.63 14.51
CA VAL A 60 -1.76 5.69 13.15
C VAL A 60 -2.60 6.66 12.34
N ILE A 61 -2.01 7.79 11.94
CA ILE A 61 -2.71 8.88 11.28
C ILE A 61 -2.12 9.11 9.89
N ILE A 62 -2.95 9.03 8.86
CA ILE A 62 -2.60 9.26 7.45
C ILE A 62 -3.39 10.43 6.91
N GLY A 63 -2.70 11.50 6.50
CA GLY A 63 -3.36 12.69 5.96
C GLY A 63 -4.38 13.34 6.90
N GLY A 64 -4.22 13.16 8.22
CA GLY A 64 -5.16 13.64 9.23
C GLY A 64 -6.28 12.65 9.58
N GLN A 65 -6.35 11.48 8.92
CA GLN A 65 -7.32 10.44 9.20
C GLN A 65 -6.71 9.34 10.07
N ASP A 66 -7.36 9.01 11.18
CA ASP A 66 -6.96 7.90 12.03
C ASP A 66 -7.33 6.55 11.36
N MET A 67 -6.36 5.64 11.28
CA MET A 67 -6.48 4.37 10.56
C MET A 67 -7.46 3.40 11.25
N VAL A 68 -7.68 3.54 12.56
CA VAL A 68 -8.61 2.70 13.33
C VAL A 68 -10.01 3.32 13.35
N ALA A 69 -10.11 4.61 13.62
CA ALA A 69 -11.39 5.32 13.71
C ALA A 69 -12.04 5.55 12.33
N ASN A 70 -11.24 5.87 11.31
CA ASN A 70 -11.71 6.20 9.97
C ASN A 70 -10.95 5.41 8.86
N PRO A 71 -10.98 4.07 8.89
CA PRO A 71 -10.12 3.25 8.03
C PRO A 71 -10.33 3.47 6.53
N LEU A 72 -11.57 3.67 6.07
CA LEU A 72 -11.86 3.91 4.66
C LEU A 72 -11.32 5.25 4.19
N ALA A 73 -11.47 6.31 4.98
CA ALA A 73 -10.95 7.62 4.65
C ALA A 73 -9.42 7.63 4.62
N ALA A 74 -8.76 6.97 5.58
CA ALA A 74 -7.32 6.83 5.62
C ALA A 74 -6.79 6.01 4.42
N LYS A 75 -7.40 4.86 4.10
CA LYS A 75 -7.00 3.98 2.99
C LYS A 75 -7.13 4.65 1.62
N ARG A 76 -8.09 5.53 1.41
CA ARG A 76 -8.23 6.31 0.17
C ARG A 76 -7.06 7.27 -0.09
N LEU A 77 -6.25 7.56 0.93
CA LEU A 77 -5.08 8.42 0.83
C LEU A 77 -3.77 7.64 0.59
N ILE A 78 -3.84 6.32 0.46
CA ILE A 78 -2.68 5.43 0.37
C ILE A 78 -2.64 4.74 -0.99
N GLY A 79 -1.49 4.77 -1.65
CA GLY A 79 -1.10 3.79 -2.65
C GLY A 79 -0.09 2.82 -2.01
N PHE A 80 -0.34 1.53 -2.10
CA PHE A 80 0.53 0.51 -1.52
C PHE A 80 0.98 -0.50 -2.57
N VAL A 81 2.29 -0.65 -2.71
CA VAL A 81 2.93 -1.67 -3.55
C VAL A 81 3.61 -2.67 -2.62
N PRO A 82 3.11 -3.91 -2.50
CA PRO A 82 3.71 -4.93 -1.65
C PRO A 82 4.93 -5.59 -2.30
N ASP A 83 5.78 -6.21 -1.48
CA ASP A 83 6.92 -7.00 -1.96
C ASP A 83 6.50 -8.29 -2.72
N SER A 84 5.37 -8.88 -2.32
CA SER A 84 4.77 -10.03 -2.98
C SER A 84 3.67 -9.57 -3.93
N HIS A 85 3.80 -9.95 -5.17
CA HIS A 85 2.86 -9.60 -6.23
C HIS A 85 1.79 -10.70 -6.35
N GLU A 86 0.91 -10.81 -5.36
CA GLU A 86 -0.28 -11.67 -5.44
C GLU A 86 -1.32 -10.95 -6.30
N MET A 87 -1.20 -11.09 -7.61
CA MET A 87 -2.11 -10.54 -8.59
C MET A 87 -3.00 -11.64 -9.18
N TYR A 88 -4.11 -11.25 -9.79
CA TYR A 88 -4.96 -12.18 -10.56
C TYR A 88 -4.27 -12.56 -11.87
N GLU A 89 -3.36 -13.52 -11.82
CA GLU A 89 -2.43 -13.86 -12.91
C GLU A 89 -3.11 -14.33 -14.20
N ARG A 90 -4.38 -14.72 -14.14
CA ARG A 90 -5.17 -15.10 -15.32
C ARG A 90 -5.76 -13.93 -16.08
N LEU A 91 -5.82 -12.76 -15.46
CA LEU A 91 -6.24 -11.53 -16.13
C LEU A 91 -5.11 -10.98 -16.99
N THR A 92 -5.47 -10.27 -18.05
CA THR A 92 -4.54 -9.40 -18.76
C THR A 92 -4.24 -8.15 -17.95
N GLY A 93 -3.15 -7.43 -18.26
CA GLY A 93 -2.84 -6.16 -17.63
C GLY A 93 -3.98 -5.16 -17.72
N LEU A 94 -4.60 -5.03 -18.90
CA LEU A 94 -5.75 -4.14 -19.11
C LEU A 94 -6.98 -4.56 -18.30
N GLU A 95 -7.29 -5.86 -18.23
CA GLU A 95 -8.41 -6.35 -17.41
C GLU A 95 -8.18 -6.06 -15.93
N TYR A 96 -6.97 -6.27 -15.45
CA TYR A 96 -6.62 -5.99 -14.05
C TYR A 96 -6.71 -4.49 -13.73
N LEU A 97 -6.17 -3.62 -14.60
CA LEU A 97 -6.27 -2.17 -14.41
C LEU A 97 -7.73 -1.68 -14.43
N ASN A 98 -8.56 -2.23 -15.32
CA ASN A 98 -10.00 -1.93 -15.33
C ASN A 98 -10.70 -2.39 -14.05
N PHE A 99 -10.42 -3.61 -13.60
CA PHE A 99 -10.94 -4.14 -12.36
C PHE A 99 -10.58 -3.27 -11.14
N MET A 100 -9.32 -2.84 -11.04
CA MET A 100 -8.88 -1.94 -9.98
C MET A 100 -9.56 -0.57 -10.08
N ALA A 101 -9.68 -0.03 -11.30
CA ALA A 101 -10.37 1.24 -11.52
C ALA A 101 -11.85 1.19 -11.10
N ASP A 102 -12.54 0.06 -11.31
CA ASP A 102 -13.91 -0.14 -10.85
C ASP A 102 -13.99 -0.16 -9.32
N ILE A 103 -13.08 -0.86 -8.64
CA ILE A 103 -13.02 -0.89 -7.17
C ILE A 103 -12.83 0.51 -6.57
N TYR A 104 -11.98 1.33 -7.20
CA TYR A 104 -11.69 2.69 -6.74
C TYR A 104 -12.66 3.75 -7.29
N GLY A 105 -13.65 3.37 -8.09
CA GLY A 105 -14.65 4.27 -8.65
C GLY A 105 -14.06 5.31 -9.61
N VAL A 106 -13.04 4.92 -10.39
CA VAL A 106 -12.39 5.83 -11.36
C VAL A 106 -13.29 6.00 -12.59
N GLU A 107 -13.66 7.22 -12.89
CA GLU A 107 -14.47 7.60 -14.06
C GLU A 107 -13.83 7.13 -15.39
N ALA A 108 -14.66 6.69 -16.34
CA ALA A 108 -14.19 6.06 -17.59
C ALA A 108 -13.24 6.97 -18.42
N ALA A 109 -13.53 8.26 -18.51
CA ALA A 109 -12.69 9.20 -19.23
C ALA A 109 -11.32 9.38 -18.55
N ALA A 110 -11.29 9.51 -17.22
CA ALA A 110 -10.06 9.60 -16.45
C ALA A 110 -9.27 8.30 -16.51
N ARG A 111 -9.96 7.15 -16.49
CA ARG A 111 -9.37 5.81 -16.58
C ARG A 111 -8.54 5.65 -17.84
N LYS A 112 -9.14 5.96 -19.00
CA LYS A 112 -8.43 5.86 -20.30
C LYS A 112 -7.16 6.71 -20.32
N ALA A 113 -7.27 7.97 -19.96
CA ALA A 113 -6.14 8.90 -19.94
C ALA A 113 -5.02 8.44 -18.97
N HIS A 114 -5.39 7.90 -17.79
CA HIS A 114 -4.41 7.38 -16.84
C HIS A 114 -3.72 6.11 -17.37
N MET A 115 -4.48 5.17 -17.98
CA MET A 115 -3.91 3.96 -18.56
C MET A 115 -2.92 4.29 -19.67
N GLU A 116 -3.30 5.11 -20.64
CA GLU A 116 -2.41 5.55 -21.73
C GLU A 116 -1.13 6.17 -21.17
N LYS A 117 -1.26 7.10 -20.23
CA LYS A 117 -0.12 7.79 -19.62
C LYS A 117 0.83 6.84 -18.88
N TYR A 118 0.28 5.97 -18.02
CA TYR A 118 1.13 5.16 -17.14
C TYR A 118 1.66 3.90 -17.84
N LEU A 119 0.93 3.31 -18.79
CA LEU A 119 1.46 2.23 -19.60
C LEU A 119 2.66 2.70 -20.41
N ALA A 120 2.56 3.88 -21.06
CA ALA A 120 3.69 4.49 -21.77
C ALA A 120 4.86 4.83 -20.82
N LEU A 121 4.57 5.41 -19.64
CA LEU A 121 5.62 5.78 -18.68
C LEU A 121 6.43 4.57 -18.18
N PHE A 122 5.77 3.42 -18.03
CA PHE A 122 6.40 2.18 -17.57
C PHE A 122 6.79 1.21 -18.67
N GLU A 123 6.64 1.63 -19.95
CA GLU A 123 6.97 0.81 -21.13
C GLU A 123 6.21 -0.55 -21.14
N LEU A 124 4.93 -0.53 -20.76
CA LEU A 124 4.06 -1.71 -20.66
C LEU A 124 2.97 -1.75 -21.73
N GLU A 125 2.99 -0.84 -22.73
CA GLU A 125 1.95 -0.73 -23.75
C GLU A 125 1.78 -2.02 -24.53
N ASP A 126 2.88 -2.60 -25.01
CA ASP A 126 2.89 -3.84 -25.80
C ASP A 126 2.46 -5.07 -25.00
N ALA A 127 2.77 -5.07 -23.70
CA ALA A 127 2.44 -6.17 -22.81
C ALA A 127 1.05 -6.07 -22.18
N ALA A 128 0.38 -4.93 -22.28
CA ALA A 128 -0.87 -4.65 -21.56
C ALA A 128 -2.01 -5.64 -21.92
N GLY A 129 -1.99 -6.20 -23.13
CA GLY A 129 -2.92 -7.23 -23.60
C GLY A 129 -2.57 -8.67 -23.17
N ASP A 130 -1.38 -8.89 -22.65
CA ASP A 130 -0.92 -10.20 -22.23
C ASP A 130 -1.38 -10.54 -20.80
N GLN A 131 -1.47 -11.84 -20.50
CA GLN A 131 -1.82 -12.28 -19.15
C GLN A 131 -0.69 -11.96 -18.16
N ILE A 132 -1.06 -11.49 -16.97
CA ILE A 132 -0.13 -11.11 -15.89
C ILE A 132 0.81 -12.26 -15.50
N ARG A 133 0.41 -13.51 -15.67
CA ARG A 133 1.30 -14.68 -15.43
C ARG A 133 2.55 -14.66 -16.30
N SER A 134 2.51 -14.04 -17.49
CA SER A 134 3.67 -13.92 -18.40
C SER A 134 4.60 -12.76 -18.02
N TYR A 135 4.16 -11.86 -17.14
CA TYR A 135 4.93 -10.70 -16.74
C TYR A 135 6.15 -11.08 -15.90
N SER A 136 7.24 -10.40 -16.12
CA SER A 136 8.39 -10.45 -15.22
C SER A 136 8.03 -9.85 -13.85
N ARG A 137 8.89 -10.08 -12.85
CA ARG A 137 8.69 -9.51 -11.51
C ARG A 137 8.65 -7.97 -11.53
N GLY A 138 9.43 -7.34 -12.42
CA GLY A 138 9.45 -5.88 -12.55
C GLY A 138 8.25 -5.31 -13.27
N MET A 139 7.56 -6.11 -14.11
CA MET A 139 6.35 -5.68 -14.81
C MET A 139 5.10 -5.80 -13.94
N LYS A 140 5.12 -6.67 -12.93
CA LYS A 140 4.04 -6.85 -11.95
C LYS A 140 4.07 -5.77 -10.88
#